data_874bf0270cd4f685fb2b68fbb98f8111
#
_entry.id   874bf0270cd4f685fb2b68fbb98f8111
#
_cell.length_a   1.000
_cell.length_b   1.000
_cell.length_c   1.000
_cell.angle_alpha   90.00
_cell.angle_beta   90.00
_cell.angle_gamma   90.00
#
_symmetry.space_group_name_H-M   'P 1'
#
loop_
_entity.id
_entity.type
_entity.pdbx_description
1 polymer ?
#
loop_
_entity_poly.entity_id
_entity_poly.type
_entity_poly.pdbx_seq_one_letter_code
_entity_poly.pdbx_strand_id
1 'polypeptide(L)'
;ITSVENPSTEAIAGFEDVKPMVFAGVYPVEADQYEDLRASLEKLQLNDASLTFEPESSLALGFGFRCGFLGLLHMEIIQERLYREFDMDVITTVPNVSYKITTTQGDVLEVHNPSGLPEITKIASIEEPYILAQIITKSDFLGNVLKLCIDKRGIMKNQTFITQDRVEVNFEMPLSEIVFDFYDKLKSISKGYASFDYHRIGFRPSKLAKLDILLNGEPVD
;
A
#
# COMPACT_ATOMS: atom_id res chain seq x y z
N ILE A 1 26.32 0.10 3.85
CA ILE A 1 27.25 -1.05 3.90
C ILE A 1 28.65 -0.54 3.59
N THR A 2 29.63 -0.91 4.39
CA THR A 2 31.02 -0.51 4.22
C THR A 2 31.94 -1.67 4.59
N SER A 3 33.23 -1.61 4.21
CA SER A 3 34.22 -2.61 4.60
C SER A 3 34.54 -2.52 6.07
N VAL A 4 34.73 -3.66 6.73
CA VAL A 4 35.17 -3.73 8.15
C VAL A 4 36.62 -3.26 8.29
N GLU A 5 37.48 -3.57 7.31
CA GLU A 5 38.91 -3.23 7.34
C GLU A 5 39.18 -1.76 6.98
N ASN A 6 38.34 -1.17 6.14
CA ASN A 6 38.47 0.21 5.70
C ASN A 6 37.06 0.87 5.62
N PRO A 7 36.46 1.21 6.76
CA PRO A 7 35.12 1.78 6.80
C PRO A 7 35.09 3.17 6.16
N SER A 8 34.08 3.43 5.33
CA SER A 8 33.83 4.77 4.82
C SER A 8 33.37 5.69 5.94
N THR A 9 33.94 6.88 6.00
CA THR A 9 33.59 7.92 6.97
C THR A 9 32.44 8.81 6.52
N GLU A 10 32.09 8.75 5.24
CA GLU A 10 31.02 9.55 4.66
C GLU A 10 30.03 8.65 3.94
N ALA A 11 28.74 8.95 4.10
CA ALA A 11 27.68 8.32 3.32
C ALA A 11 27.69 8.85 1.87
N ILE A 12 27.42 7.98 0.89
CA ILE A 12 27.26 8.41 -0.49
C ILE A 12 25.99 9.28 -0.58
N ALA A 13 26.15 10.49 -1.10
CA ALA A 13 25.04 11.41 -1.28
C ALA A 13 24.09 10.95 -2.40
N GLY A 14 22.81 11.31 -2.32
CA GLY A 14 21.81 11.05 -3.36
C GLY A 14 20.95 9.81 -3.14
N PHE A 15 21.12 9.09 -2.03
CA PHE A 15 20.14 8.08 -1.61
C PHE A 15 18.97 8.74 -0.90
N GLU A 16 17.77 8.51 -1.39
CA GLU A 16 16.53 8.93 -0.75
C GLU A 16 15.92 7.74 0.00
N ASP A 17 15.42 7.98 1.22
CA ASP A 17 14.66 6.98 1.96
C ASP A 17 13.30 6.78 1.28
N VAL A 18 13.13 5.62 0.65
CA VAL A 18 11.87 5.26 0.02
C VAL A 18 10.91 4.75 1.08
N LYS A 19 9.86 5.53 1.35
CA LYS A 19 8.86 5.17 2.35
C LYS A 19 7.82 4.19 1.78
N PRO A 20 7.44 3.17 2.56
CA PRO A 20 6.35 2.28 2.18
C PRO A 20 5.06 3.05 1.92
N MET A 21 4.25 2.54 0.99
CA MET A 21 2.95 3.11 0.64
C MET A 21 1.80 2.17 0.97
N VAL A 22 2.07 0.88 1.04
CA VAL A 22 1.10 -0.19 1.25
C VAL A 22 1.55 -1.05 2.41
N PHE A 23 0.62 -1.42 3.26
CA PHE A 23 0.88 -2.19 4.46
C PHE A 23 -0.01 -3.43 4.50
N ALA A 24 0.57 -4.58 4.86
CA ALA A 24 -0.17 -5.82 5.07
C ALA A 24 0.43 -6.60 6.25
N GLY A 25 -0.41 -7.34 6.96
CA GLY A 25 0.06 -8.33 7.91
C GLY A 25 0.61 -9.55 7.18
N VAL A 26 1.74 -10.07 7.62
CA VAL A 26 2.37 -11.28 7.10
C VAL A 26 2.52 -12.26 8.25
N TYR A 27 1.87 -13.40 8.15
CA TYR A 27 1.80 -14.41 9.20
C TYR A 27 2.32 -15.75 8.66
N PRO A 28 3.10 -16.50 9.45
CA PRO A 28 3.51 -17.83 9.05
C PRO A 28 2.28 -18.76 9.06
N VAL A 29 2.24 -19.74 8.18
CA VAL A 29 1.16 -20.77 8.17
C VAL A 29 1.23 -21.61 9.44
N GLU A 30 2.43 -21.97 9.86
CA GLU A 30 2.69 -22.72 11.10
C GLU A 30 3.16 -21.77 12.20
N ALA A 31 2.47 -21.75 13.35
CA ALA A 31 2.70 -20.77 14.41
C ALA A 31 4.10 -20.85 15.05
N ASP A 32 4.76 -22.00 14.98
CA ASP A 32 6.14 -22.22 15.48
C ASP A 32 7.21 -21.60 14.56
N GLN A 33 6.88 -21.24 13.34
CA GLN A 33 7.78 -20.59 12.37
C GLN A 33 7.89 -19.06 12.54
N TYR A 34 7.34 -18.47 13.60
CA TYR A 34 7.39 -17.02 13.81
C TYR A 34 8.81 -16.45 13.85
N GLU A 35 9.73 -17.10 14.56
CA GLU A 35 11.13 -16.66 14.64
C GLU A 35 11.88 -16.87 13.32
N ASP A 36 11.54 -17.91 12.56
CA ASP A 36 12.11 -18.15 11.23
C ASP A 36 11.64 -17.11 10.24
N LEU A 37 10.35 -16.69 10.31
CA LEU A 37 9.81 -15.60 9.52
C LEU A 37 10.53 -14.28 9.84
N ARG A 38 10.75 -13.97 11.14
CA ARG A 38 11.53 -12.81 11.55
C ARG A 38 12.92 -12.81 10.92
N ALA A 39 13.67 -13.91 11.07
CA ALA A 39 15.01 -14.03 10.53
C ALA A 39 15.05 -13.90 9.00
N SER A 40 14.00 -14.39 8.33
CA SER A 40 13.87 -14.29 6.87
C SER A 40 13.60 -12.85 6.43
N LEU A 41 12.70 -12.12 7.10
CA LEU A 41 12.42 -10.71 6.85
C LEU A 41 13.66 -9.83 7.11
N GLU A 42 14.41 -10.08 8.19
CA GLU A 42 15.67 -9.38 8.48
C GLU A 42 16.69 -9.57 7.35
N LYS A 43 16.82 -10.80 6.82
CA LYS A 43 17.72 -11.08 5.68
C LYS A 43 17.25 -10.40 4.40
N LEU A 44 15.95 -10.40 4.13
CA LEU A 44 15.39 -9.70 2.97
C LEU A 44 15.65 -8.19 3.05
N GLN A 45 15.50 -7.58 4.23
CA GLN A 45 15.72 -6.15 4.45
C GLN A 45 17.19 -5.73 4.20
N LEU A 46 18.16 -6.64 4.32
CA LEU A 46 19.56 -6.34 4.04
C LEU A 46 19.81 -5.94 2.57
N ASN A 47 19.01 -6.44 1.65
CA ASN A 47 19.12 -6.12 0.23
C ASN A 47 17.89 -5.40 -0.36
N ASP A 48 16.89 -5.17 0.47
CA ASP A 48 15.69 -4.41 0.13
C ASP A 48 15.36 -3.41 1.24
N ALA A 49 15.98 -2.24 1.17
CA ALA A 49 15.82 -1.18 2.16
C ALA A 49 14.42 -0.57 2.20
N SER A 50 13.56 -0.86 1.21
CA SER A 50 12.18 -0.38 1.16
C SER A 50 11.21 -1.26 1.95
N LEU A 51 11.60 -2.51 2.27
CA LEU A 51 10.84 -3.39 3.14
C LEU A 51 10.98 -2.93 4.59
N THR A 52 9.87 -2.63 5.23
CA THR A 52 9.80 -2.37 6.67
C THR A 52 8.90 -3.40 7.32
N PHE A 53 9.19 -3.78 8.55
CA PHE A 53 8.31 -4.68 9.29
C PHE A 53 8.38 -4.40 10.79
N GLU A 54 7.27 -4.64 11.48
CA GLU A 54 7.12 -4.54 12.92
C GLU A 54 6.27 -5.71 13.43
N PRO A 55 6.46 -6.19 14.65
CA PRO A 55 5.66 -7.26 15.23
C PRO A 55 4.17 -6.89 15.26
N GLU A 56 3.32 -7.82 14.86
CA GLU A 56 1.88 -7.71 14.91
C GLU A 56 1.28 -9.01 15.45
N SER A 57 0.11 -8.93 16.06
CA SER A 57 -0.65 -10.10 16.48
C SER A 57 -2.10 -9.98 16.03
N SER A 58 -2.65 -11.08 15.57
CA SER A 58 -4.05 -11.23 15.21
C SER A 58 -4.69 -12.31 16.07
N LEU A 59 -5.94 -12.12 16.47
CA LEU A 59 -6.68 -13.14 17.22
C LEU A 59 -6.91 -14.39 16.38
N ALA A 60 -7.06 -14.24 15.07
CA ALA A 60 -7.33 -15.35 14.14
C ALA A 60 -6.05 -16.01 13.61
N LEU A 61 -4.98 -15.23 13.34
CA LEU A 61 -3.76 -15.71 12.67
C LEU A 61 -2.56 -15.86 13.62
N GLY A 62 -2.68 -15.43 14.88
CA GLY A 62 -1.61 -15.50 15.86
C GLY A 62 -0.56 -14.40 15.69
N PHE A 63 0.70 -14.73 15.90
CA PHE A 63 1.81 -13.78 15.82
C PHE A 63 2.36 -13.71 14.39
N GLY A 64 2.62 -12.50 13.94
CA GLY A 64 3.18 -12.19 12.63
C GLY A 64 3.84 -10.82 12.61
N PHE A 65 3.92 -10.23 11.41
CA PHE A 65 4.55 -8.94 11.21
C PHE A 65 3.68 -8.04 10.34
N ARG A 66 3.53 -6.79 10.73
CA ARG A 66 3.02 -5.73 9.88
C ARG A 66 4.14 -5.27 8.97
N CYS A 67 4.02 -5.58 7.67
CA CYS A 67 5.04 -5.24 6.68
C CYS A 67 4.60 -4.06 5.83
N GLY A 68 5.56 -3.18 5.53
CA GLY A 68 5.38 -2.05 4.63
C GLY A 68 6.06 -2.31 3.28
N PHE A 69 5.34 -2.03 2.20
CA PHE A 69 5.75 -2.29 0.82
C PHE A 69 5.60 -1.04 -0.04
N LEU A 70 6.32 -0.98 -1.17
CA LEU A 70 6.18 0.08 -2.16
C LEU A 70 4.84 0.02 -2.93
N GLY A 71 4.26 -1.17 -3.02
CA GLY A 71 3.02 -1.45 -3.73
C GLY A 71 2.72 -2.94 -3.75
N LEU A 72 1.65 -3.35 -4.43
CA LEU A 72 1.23 -4.76 -4.53
C LEU A 72 2.30 -5.66 -5.13
N LEU A 73 2.90 -5.25 -6.24
CA LEU A 73 3.94 -6.04 -6.90
C LEU A 73 5.13 -6.29 -5.97
N HIS A 74 5.53 -5.29 -5.18
CA HIS A 74 6.59 -5.46 -4.18
C HIS A 74 6.18 -6.48 -3.12
N MET A 75 4.94 -6.43 -2.64
CA MET A 75 4.41 -7.42 -1.69
C MET A 75 4.45 -8.84 -2.25
N GLU A 76 4.00 -9.03 -3.50
CA GLU A 76 4.03 -10.33 -4.18
C GLU A 76 5.45 -10.85 -4.37
N ILE A 77 6.40 -9.98 -4.73
CA ILE A 77 7.82 -10.32 -4.84
C ILE A 77 8.38 -10.78 -3.49
N ILE A 78 8.07 -10.09 -2.39
CA ILE A 78 8.53 -10.48 -1.06
C ILE A 78 7.93 -11.82 -0.64
N GLN A 79 6.64 -12.06 -0.90
CA GLN A 79 6.01 -13.37 -0.66
C GLN A 79 6.70 -14.50 -1.43
N GLU A 80 6.93 -14.29 -2.73
CA GLU A 80 7.59 -15.26 -3.58
C GLU A 80 9.04 -15.53 -3.14
N ARG A 81 9.75 -14.50 -2.65
CA ARG A 81 11.09 -14.66 -2.10
C ARG A 81 11.09 -15.42 -0.77
N LEU A 82 10.12 -15.16 0.12
CA LEU A 82 9.95 -15.94 1.35
C LEU A 82 9.75 -17.41 1.03
N TYR A 83 8.90 -17.71 0.06
CA TYR A 83 8.65 -19.08 -0.38
C TYR A 83 9.90 -19.73 -1.01
N ARG A 84 10.54 -19.07 -2.00
CA ARG A 84 11.63 -19.69 -2.76
C ARG A 84 12.98 -19.71 -2.07
N GLU A 85 13.31 -18.63 -1.33
CA GLU A 85 14.63 -18.47 -0.73
C GLU A 85 14.71 -19.05 0.68
N PHE A 86 13.58 -19.10 1.40
CA PHE A 86 13.50 -19.47 2.81
C PHE A 86 12.58 -20.66 3.09
N ASP A 87 11.93 -21.25 2.05
CA ASP A 87 10.96 -22.34 2.20
C ASP A 87 9.86 -22.01 3.21
N MET A 88 9.36 -20.76 3.15
CA MET A 88 8.41 -20.23 4.10
C MET A 88 7.10 -19.85 3.44
N ASP A 89 6.04 -20.59 3.78
CA ASP A 89 4.67 -20.25 3.42
C ASP A 89 4.09 -19.22 4.37
N VAL A 90 3.50 -18.17 3.82
CA VAL A 90 2.92 -17.06 4.59
C VAL A 90 1.50 -16.75 4.16
N ILE A 91 0.70 -16.34 5.13
CA ILE A 91 -0.62 -15.74 4.91
C ILE A 91 -0.45 -14.23 4.95
N THR A 92 -0.93 -13.53 3.92
CA THR A 92 -0.96 -12.08 3.91
C THR A 92 -2.38 -11.55 4.06
N THR A 93 -2.54 -10.52 4.86
CA THR A 93 -3.82 -9.82 4.95
C THR A 93 -4.04 -8.90 3.74
N VAL A 94 -5.28 -8.45 3.57
CA VAL A 94 -5.60 -7.46 2.54
C VAL A 94 -4.73 -6.21 2.73
N PRO A 95 -4.02 -5.77 1.68
CA PRO A 95 -3.16 -4.59 1.78
C PRO A 95 -3.98 -3.31 2.04
N ASN A 96 -3.41 -2.45 2.86
CA ASN A 96 -4.01 -1.18 3.26
C ASN A 96 -3.00 -0.04 3.10
N VAL A 97 -3.47 1.20 3.18
CA VAL A 97 -2.64 2.41 3.12
C VAL A 97 -2.49 3.01 4.51
N SER A 98 -1.51 3.92 4.67
CA SER A 98 -1.35 4.71 5.89
C SER A 98 -2.35 5.86 5.90
N TYR A 99 -3.02 6.08 7.03
CA TYR A 99 -3.93 7.20 7.28
C TYR A 99 -3.32 8.17 8.31
N LYS A 100 -3.57 9.46 8.15
CA LYS A 100 -3.25 10.46 9.16
C LYS A 100 -4.51 10.83 9.93
N ILE A 101 -4.42 10.74 11.23
CA ILE A 101 -5.53 11.04 12.13
C ILE A 101 -5.12 12.21 13.00
N THR A 102 -5.90 13.28 12.91
CA THR A 102 -5.78 14.39 13.86
C THR A 102 -6.75 14.18 15.00
N THR A 103 -6.23 14.15 16.22
CA THR A 103 -7.06 14.01 17.43
C THR A 103 -7.72 15.34 17.80
N THR A 104 -8.74 15.29 18.66
CA THR A 104 -9.39 16.50 19.23
C THR A 104 -8.42 17.31 20.11
N GLN A 105 -7.30 16.73 20.53
CA GLN A 105 -6.25 17.42 21.29
C GLN A 105 -5.20 18.08 20.39
N GLY A 106 -5.25 17.80 19.07
CA GLY A 106 -4.31 18.36 18.07
C GLY A 106 -3.13 17.46 17.74
N ASP A 107 -3.04 16.28 18.34
CA ASP A 107 -1.99 15.31 18.00
C ASP A 107 -2.26 14.70 16.62
N VAL A 108 -1.20 14.47 15.84
CA VAL A 108 -1.28 13.81 14.55
C VAL A 108 -0.67 12.40 14.67
N LEU A 109 -1.50 11.39 14.42
CA LEU A 109 -1.11 9.98 14.45
C LEU A 109 -1.10 9.43 13.03
N GLU A 110 -0.10 8.62 12.70
CA GLU A 110 -0.08 7.83 11.46
C GLU A 110 -0.52 6.39 11.79
N VAL A 111 -1.58 5.93 11.14
CA VAL A 111 -2.21 4.64 11.43
C VAL A 111 -2.24 3.79 10.18
N HIS A 112 -1.62 2.62 10.23
CA HIS A 112 -1.55 1.65 9.12
C HIS A 112 -2.51 0.48 9.33
N ASN A 113 -2.99 0.29 10.58
CA ASN A 113 -3.89 -0.79 10.95
C ASN A 113 -5.16 -0.20 11.59
N PRO A 114 -6.37 -0.60 11.13
CA PRO A 114 -7.63 -0.14 11.73
C PRO A 114 -7.75 -0.40 13.24
N SER A 115 -7.07 -1.42 13.78
CA SER A 115 -7.05 -1.69 15.23
C SER A 115 -6.33 -0.59 16.03
N GLY A 116 -5.40 0.14 15.42
CA GLY A 116 -4.70 1.28 16.01
C GLY A 116 -5.51 2.60 15.98
N LEU A 117 -6.73 2.58 15.44
CA LEU A 117 -7.58 3.78 15.37
C LEU A 117 -8.04 4.20 16.75
N PRO A 118 -7.87 5.48 17.15
CA PRO A 118 -8.43 6.00 18.40
C PRO A 118 -9.96 5.90 18.42
N GLU A 119 -10.55 6.01 19.61
CA GLU A 119 -12.01 6.13 19.75
C GLU A 119 -12.53 7.27 18.87
N ILE A 120 -13.64 7.05 18.18
CA ILE A 120 -14.25 8.01 17.23
C ILE A 120 -14.46 9.39 17.86
N THR A 121 -14.78 9.44 19.15
CA THR A 121 -14.98 10.67 19.92
C THR A 121 -13.71 11.52 20.08
N LYS A 122 -12.54 10.90 19.92
CA LYS A 122 -11.23 11.55 20.03
C LYS A 122 -10.66 11.97 18.66
N ILE A 123 -11.35 11.67 17.57
CA ILE A 123 -10.92 11.98 16.21
C ILE A 123 -11.53 13.31 15.77
N ALA A 124 -10.68 14.26 15.38
CA ALA A 124 -11.10 15.52 14.77
C ALA A 124 -11.18 15.40 13.24
N SER A 125 -10.19 14.77 12.61
CA SER A 125 -10.18 14.50 11.16
C SER A 125 -9.36 13.26 10.80
N ILE A 126 -9.75 12.62 9.70
CA ILE A 126 -9.01 11.53 9.09
C ILE A 126 -8.59 11.99 7.69
N GLU A 127 -7.32 11.81 7.36
CA GLU A 127 -6.76 12.10 6.05
C GLU A 127 -6.24 10.82 5.42
N GLU A 128 -6.54 10.64 4.13
CA GLU A 128 -6.03 9.52 3.33
C GLU A 128 -5.01 10.00 2.30
N PRO A 129 -4.04 9.15 1.90
CA PRO A 129 -3.06 9.50 0.88
C PRO A 129 -3.71 9.60 -0.49
N TYR A 130 -3.40 10.67 -1.22
CA TYR A 130 -3.83 10.92 -2.59
C TYR A 130 -2.67 10.80 -3.57
N ILE A 131 -3.01 10.40 -4.77
CA ILE A 131 -2.09 10.29 -5.90
C ILE A 131 -2.59 11.12 -7.06
N LEU A 132 -1.66 11.52 -7.92
CA LEU A 132 -1.94 11.91 -9.30
C LEU A 132 -1.67 10.70 -10.18
N ALA A 133 -2.74 10.13 -10.72
CA ALA A 133 -2.73 9.01 -11.63
C ALA A 133 -2.69 9.51 -13.07
N GLN A 134 -1.74 9.02 -13.87
CA GLN A 134 -1.60 9.28 -15.28
C GLN A 134 -1.93 8.02 -16.06
N ILE A 135 -2.94 8.07 -16.91
CA ILE A 135 -3.41 6.93 -17.70
C ILE A 135 -3.35 7.30 -19.16
N ILE A 136 -2.63 6.49 -19.94
CA ILE A 136 -2.60 6.62 -21.40
C ILE A 136 -3.34 5.42 -22.00
N THR A 137 -4.34 5.68 -22.83
CA THR A 137 -5.15 4.63 -23.46
C THR A 137 -5.53 4.99 -24.89
N LYS A 138 -6.15 4.04 -25.61
CA LYS A 138 -6.79 4.35 -26.89
C LYS A 138 -8.10 5.11 -26.69
N SER A 139 -8.42 5.99 -27.62
CA SER A 139 -9.66 6.79 -27.60
C SER A 139 -10.93 5.93 -27.48
N ASP A 140 -10.94 4.73 -28.07
CA ASP A 140 -12.07 3.79 -28.00
C ASP A 140 -12.41 3.34 -26.58
N PHE A 141 -11.42 3.29 -25.68
CA PHE A 141 -11.58 2.85 -24.29
C PHE A 141 -11.73 4.00 -23.31
N LEU A 142 -11.62 5.25 -23.78
CA LEU A 142 -11.64 6.43 -22.92
C LEU A 142 -12.85 6.47 -21.98
N GLY A 143 -14.05 6.24 -22.50
CA GLY A 143 -15.28 6.27 -21.70
C GLY A 143 -15.29 5.27 -20.55
N ASN A 144 -14.78 4.06 -20.79
CA ASN A 144 -14.68 3.02 -19.75
C ASN A 144 -13.63 3.38 -18.68
N VAL A 145 -12.50 3.95 -19.11
CA VAL A 145 -11.44 4.41 -18.19
C VAL A 145 -11.93 5.56 -17.32
N LEU A 146 -12.59 6.55 -17.91
CA LEU A 146 -13.18 7.67 -17.15
C LEU A 146 -14.19 7.16 -16.11
N LYS A 147 -15.08 6.25 -16.51
CA LYS A 147 -16.05 5.64 -15.59
C LYS A 147 -15.35 4.92 -14.43
N LEU A 148 -14.35 4.06 -14.72
CA LEU A 148 -13.59 3.36 -13.69
C LEU A 148 -12.96 4.33 -12.68
N CYS A 149 -12.31 5.39 -13.16
CA CYS A 149 -11.67 6.38 -12.29
C CYS A 149 -12.69 7.14 -11.42
N ILE A 150 -13.85 7.49 -11.97
CA ILE A 150 -14.93 8.17 -11.23
C ILE A 150 -15.54 7.24 -10.18
N ASP A 151 -15.79 5.97 -10.53
CA ASP A 151 -16.29 4.95 -9.59
C ASP A 151 -15.32 4.73 -8.42
N LYS A 152 -14.01 4.97 -8.65
CA LYS A 152 -12.92 4.91 -7.67
C LYS A 152 -12.60 6.28 -7.04
N ARG A 153 -13.59 7.15 -6.88
CA ARG A 153 -13.51 8.47 -6.25
C ARG A 153 -12.49 9.42 -6.91
N GLY A 154 -12.12 9.17 -8.16
CA GLY A 154 -11.16 9.99 -8.91
C GLY A 154 -11.77 11.33 -9.34
N ILE A 155 -10.96 12.38 -9.27
CA ILE A 155 -11.26 13.72 -9.74
C ILE A 155 -10.40 13.99 -10.97
N MET A 156 -11.04 14.12 -12.15
CA MET A 156 -10.33 14.39 -13.39
C MET A 156 -9.71 15.79 -13.35
N LYS A 157 -8.42 15.88 -13.69
CA LYS A 157 -7.67 17.14 -13.75
C LYS A 157 -7.54 17.64 -15.18
N ASN A 158 -7.08 16.77 -16.06
CA ASN A 158 -6.99 17.10 -17.48
C ASN A 158 -7.15 15.87 -18.36
N GLN A 159 -7.37 16.12 -19.65
CA GLN A 159 -7.40 15.13 -20.71
C GLN A 159 -6.70 15.74 -21.92
N THR A 160 -5.72 15.01 -22.48
CA THR A 160 -4.93 15.48 -23.62
C THR A 160 -4.84 14.37 -24.68
N PHE A 161 -5.20 14.68 -25.91
CA PHE A 161 -4.98 13.77 -27.05
C PHE A 161 -3.52 13.86 -27.51
N ILE A 162 -2.76 12.78 -27.31
CA ILE A 162 -1.36 12.66 -27.73
C ILE A 162 -1.31 12.46 -29.26
N THR A 163 -2.22 11.62 -29.77
CA THR A 163 -2.45 11.37 -31.20
C THR A 163 -3.95 11.25 -31.44
N GLN A 164 -4.39 11.04 -32.70
CA GLN A 164 -5.80 10.80 -33.02
C GLN A 164 -6.39 9.59 -32.26
N ASP A 165 -5.53 8.57 -32.01
CA ASP A 165 -5.95 7.29 -31.41
C ASP A 165 -5.55 7.13 -29.94
N ARG A 166 -4.73 8.04 -29.39
CA ARG A 166 -4.22 7.95 -28.01
C ARG A 166 -4.53 9.18 -27.21
N VAL A 167 -5.05 8.95 -26.01
CA VAL A 167 -5.41 9.98 -25.05
C VAL A 167 -4.74 9.70 -23.72
N GLU A 168 -4.24 10.75 -23.11
CA GLU A 168 -3.78 10.80 -21.73
C GLU A 168 -4.86 11.44 -20.86
N VAL A 169 -5.15 10.83 -19.73
CA VAL A 169 -6.03 11.39 -18.70
C VAL A 169 -5.32 11.38 -17.35
N ASN A 170 -5.45 12.48 -16.63
CA ASN A 170 -4.87 12.65 -15.31
C ASN A 170 -5.98 12.80 -14.27
N PHE A 171 -5.89 11.96 -13.21
CA PHE A 171 -6.83 11.93 -12.11
C PHE A 171 -6.13 12.09 -10.77
N GLU A 172 -6.68 12.92 -9.91
CA GLU A 172 -6.37 12.85 -8.48
C GLU A 172 -7.32 11.84 -7.83
N MET A 173 -6.77 10.86 -7.13
CA MET A 173 -7.59 9.81 -6.53
C MET A 173 -6.93 9.25 -5.26
N PRO A 174 -7.72 8.68 -4.34
CA PRO A 174 -7.17 8.05 -3.14
C PRO A 174 -6.31 6.85 -3.49
N LEU A 175 -5.16 6.72 -2.85
CA LEU A 175 -4.26 5.58 -3.04
C LEU A 175 -4.95 4.25 -2.69
N SER A 176 -5.80 4.24 -1.66
CA SER A 176 -6.54 3.06 -1.22
C SER A 176 -7.41 2.42 -2.32
N GLU A 177 -7.90 3.23 -3.27
CA GLU A 177 -8.75 2.76 -4.36
C GLU A 177 -8.00 2.05 -5.48
N ILE A 178 -6.67 2.24 -5.55
CA ILE A 178 -5.86 1.61 -6.60
C ILE A 178 -5.10 0.37 -6.12
N VAL A 179 -4.93 0.23 -4.80
CA VAL A 179 -4.07 -0.80 -4.22
C VAL A 179 -4.57 -2.22 -4.47
N PHE A 180 -5.86 -2.44 -4.62
CA PHE A 180 -6.42 -3.80 -4.66
C PHE A 180 -6.69 -4.32 -6.08
N ASP A 181 -7.61 -3.74 -6.82
CA ASP A 181 -8.12 -4.32 -8.07
C ASP A 181 -8.12 -3.36 -9.27
N PHE A 182 -7.63 -2.13 -9.05
CA PHE A 182 -7.73 -1.08 -10.06
C PHE A 182 -6.95 -1.42 -11.32
N TYR A 183 -5.72 -1.92 -11.19
CA TYR A 183 -4.85 -2.21 -12.32
C TYR A 183 -5.44 -3.33 -13.20
N ASP A 184 -5.93 -4.40 -12.60
CA ASP A 184 -6.54 -5.51 -13.32
C ASP A 184 -7.82 -5.08 -14.05
N LYS A 185 -8.66 -4.29 -13.37
CA LYS A 185 -9.84 -3.70 -13.99
C LYS A 185 -9.47 -2.78 -15.15
N LEU A 186 -8.46 -1.92 -14.97
CA LEU A 186 -7.98 -1.02 -16.01
C LEU A 186 -7.49 -1.79 -17.24
N LYS A 187 -6.71 -2.83 -17.03
CA LYS A 187 -6.24 -3.71 -18.11
C LYS A 187 -7.38 -4.44 -18.80
N SER A 188 -8.32 -4.97 -18.05
CA SER A 188 -9.48 -5.67 -18.58
C SER A 188 -10.34 -4.77 -19.48
N ILE A 189 -10.76 -3.58 -19.00
CA ILE A 189 -11.64 -2.68 -19.75
C ILE A 189 -10.97 -2.03 -20.95
N SER A 190 -9.65 -1.94 -20.94
CA SER A 190 -8.84 -1.40 -22.05
C SER A 190 -8.27 -2.48 -22.95
N LYS A 191 -8.60 -3.75 -22.74
CA LYS A 191 -8.02 -4.90 -23.45
C LYS A 191 -6.48 -4.89 -23.46
N GLY A 192 -5.88 -4.45 -22.34
CA GLY A 192 -4.43 -4.34 -22.18
C GLY A 192 -3.78 -3.08 -22.74
N TYR A 193 -4.54 -2.21 -23.42
CA TYR A 193 -3.97 -1.02 -24.08
C TYR A 193 -3.70 0.15 -23.13
N ALA A 194 -4.28 0.18 -21.92
CA ALA A 194 -4.00 1.24 -20.98
C ALA A 194 -2.64 1.04 -20.29
N SER A 195 -1.84 2.10 -20.24
CA SER A 195 -0.72 2.23 -19.32
C SER A 195 -1.11 3.11 -18.15
N PHE A 196 -0.53 2.83 -16.99
CA PHE A 196 -0.83 3.50 -15.74
C PHE A 196 0.45 3.82 -15.00
N ASP A 197 0.59 5.06 -14.60
CA ASP A 197 1.63 5.55 -13.72
C ASP A 197 1.03 6.48 -12.68
N TYR A 198 1.66 6.63 -11.52
CA TYR A 198 1.17 7.52 -10.49
C TYR A 198 2.29 8.01 -9.56
N HIS A 199 2.06 9.16 -8.94
CA HIS A 199 2.90 9.67 -7.88
C HIS A 199 2.05 10.26 -6.74
N ARG A 200 2.59 10.23 -5.52
CA ARG A 200 1.90 10.77 -4.34
C ARG A 200 1.84 12.29 -4.40
N ILE A 201 0.70 12.84 -4.03
CA ILE A 201 0.46 14.29 -3.97
C ILE A 201 0.10 14.77 -2.56
N GLY A 202 0.26 13.91 -1.54
CA GLY A 202 0.03 14.24 -0.15
C GLY A 202 -1.18 13.55 0.44
N PHE A 203 -1.67 14.08 1.55
CA PHE A 203 -2.85 13.59 2.27
C PHE A 203 -3.98 14.60 2.13
N ARG A 204 -5.23 14.10 2.15
CA ARG A 204 -6.43 14.94 2.12
C ARG A 204 -7.47 14.43 3.10
N PRO A 205 -8.21 15.33 3.77
CA PRO A 205 -9.33 14.96 4.61
C PRO A 205 -10.37 14.17 3.83
N SER A 206 -10.85 13.09 4.43
CA SER A 206 -11.86 12.22 3.83
C SER A 206 -12.85 11.73 4.88
N LYS A 207 -14.10 11.51 4.43
CA LYS A 207 -15.16 10.95 5.30
C LYS A 207 -15.02 9.45 5.33
N LEU A 208 -14.17 8.96 6.22
CA LEU A 208 -13.92 7.54 6.43
C LEU A 208 -14.57 7.07 7.72
N ALA A 209 -14.95 5.79 7.73
CA ALA A 209 -15.45 5.11 8.92
C ALA A 209 -14.73 3.77 9.06
N LYS A 210 -14.47 3.38 10.31
CA LYS A 210 -13.99 2.04 10.63
C LYS A 210 -15.12 1.05 10.40
N LEU A 211 -14.87 -0.01 9.67
CA LEU A 211 -15.77 -1.14 9.51
C LEU A 211 -15.33 -2.24 10.48
N ASP A 212 -16.18 -2.60 11.42
CA ASP A 212 -15.98 -3.74 12.29
C ASP A 212 -16.88 -4.89 11.82
N ILE A 213 -16.31 -6.07 11.62
CA ILE A 213 -17.05 -7.29 11.32
C ILE A 213 -17.36 -7.99 12.65
N LEU A 214 -18.62 -8.28 12.88
CA LEU A 214 -19.07 -8.93 14.12
C LEU A 214 -19.51 -10.38 13.81
N LEU A 215 -19.06 -11.31 14.61
CA LEU A 215 -19.58 -12.67 14.64
C LEU A 215 -20.36 -12.88 15.95
N ASN A 216 -21.67 -13.12 15.84
CA ASN A 216 -22.55 -13.24 17.00
C ASN A 216 -22.47 -12.05 18.00
N GLY A 217 -22.24 -10.82 17.46
CA GLY A 217 -22.14 -9.58 18.23
C GLY A 217 -20.76 -9.27 18.81
N GLU A 218 -19.77 -10.14 18.64
CA GLU A 218 -18.38 -9.93 19.03
C GLU A 218 -17.53 -9.56 17.82
N PRO A 219 -16.65 -8.55 17.92
CA PRO A 219 -15.78 -8.17 16.82
C PRO A 219 -14.81 -9.31 16.48
N VAL A 220 -14.64 -9.55 15.18
CA VAL A 220 -13.62 -10.44 14.63
C VAL A 220 -12.51 -9.57 14.07
N ASP A 221 -11.32 -10.08 14.18
CA ASP A 221 -10.09 -9.41 13.73
C ASP A 221 -10.06 -9.24 12.20
#